data_49c6bab61dbefb0d190d976ae79d110a
#
_entry.id   49c6bab61dbefb0d190d976ae79d110a
#
_cell.length_a   1.000
_cell.length_b   1.000
_cell.length_c   1.000
_cell.angle_alpha   90.00
_cell.angle_beta   90.00
_cell.angle_gamma   90.00
#
_symmetry.space_group_name_H-M   'P 1'
#
loop_
_entity.id
_entity.type
_entity.pdbx_description
1 polymer ?
#
loop_
_entity_poly.entity_id
_entity_poly.type
_entity_poly.pdbx_seq_one_letter_code
_entity_poly.pdbx_strand_id
1 'polypeptide(L)'
;MSGQSIRAAGYAWRLYAGPQAIEQRMKEAVDRVGAKRAFVICSPSVNQRTDTVRRIEATLGDQYAGVFDGIEKDSTYASVAAAKAAAAEAGADLLIAVGGGSVLVAVRVVAIYMAEAGDPFEIMTQYPEGKPAYSPRLMAPKPPILNIPTTPTSAMNRGGSGLKNPDLDHRMEYFDPKTRPSAIFLDDDALLSAPPDLVRSTSTTVF
;
A
#
# COMPACT_ATOMS: atom_id res chain seq x y z
N MET A 1 19.66 23.68 -33.85
CA MET A 1 18.65 23.16 -32.90
C MET A 1 19.32 22.96 -31.56
N SER A 2 19.02 23.81 -30.57
CA SER A 2 19.53 23.65 -29.22
C SER A 2 18.84 22.45 -28.58
N GLY A 3 19.56 21.34 -28.40
CA GLY A 3 19.05 20.16 -27.71
C GLY A 3 18.72 20.53 -26.25
N GLN A 4 17.46 20.47 -25.86
CA GLN A 4 17.07 20.58 -24.46
C GLN A 4 17.65 19.39 -23.67
N SER A 5 18.46 19.68 -22.66
CA SER A 5 18.89 18.64 -21.73
C SER A 5 17.73 18.27 -20.82
N ILE A 6 17.37 16.97 -20.77
CA ILE A 6 16.36 16.46 -19.87
C ILE A 6 17.05 15.84 -18.67
N ARG A 7 16.71 16.29 -17.46
CA ARG A 7 17.09 15.65 -16.21
C ARG A 7 15.84 14.97 -15.62
N ALA A 8 15.86 13.65 -15.55
CA ALA A 8 14.83 12.86 -14.87
C ALA A 8 15.42 12.26 -13.59
N ALA A 9 14.72 12.39 -12.47
CA ALA A 9 15.03 11.71 -11.22
C ALA A 9 13.87 10.76 -10.89
N GLY A 10 14.20 9.48 -10.72
CA GLY A 10 13.26 8.45 -10.31
C GLY A 10 13.21 8.32 -8.78
N TYR A 11 12.13 7.70 -8.28
CA TYR A 11 12.01 7.29 -6.90
C TYR A 11 12.77 5.97 -6.68
N ALA A 12 13.58 5.88 -5.62
CA ALA A 12 14.36 4.67 -5.35
C ALA A 12 13.44 3.56 -4.80
N TRP A 13 13.14 2.55 -5.61
CA TRP A 13 12.41 1.35 -5.22
C TRP A 13 13.01 0.11 -5.87
N ARG A 14 12.63 -1.08 -5.38
CA ARG A 14 13.06 -2.37 -5.93
C ARG A 14 11.88 -3.12 -6.52
N LEU A 15 12.12 -3.84 -7.61
CA LEU A 15 11.21 -4.82 -8.17
C LEU A 15 11.81 -6.21 -8.01
N TYR A 16 11.07 -7.10 -7.37
CA TYR A 16 11.35 -8.52 -7.30
C TYR A 16 10.22 -9.25 -8.03
N ALA A 17 10.54 -10.06 -9.02
CA ALA A 17 9.55 -10.73 -9.86
C ALA A 17 9.94 -12.18 -10.11
N GLY A 18 8.95 -13.06 -10.20
CA GLY A 18 9.11 -14.46 -10.53
C GLY A 18 8.65 -15.43 -9.43
N PRO A 19 8.94 -16.73 -9.61
CA PRO A 19 8.50 -17.76 -8.68
C PRO A 19 9.17 -17.58 -7.32
N GLN A 20 8.36 -17.74 -6.25
CA GLN A 20 8.85 -17.66 -4.86
C GLN A 20 9.60 -16.35 -4.54
N ALA A 21 9.21 -15.24 -5.17
CA ALA A 21 9.87 -13.94 -4.94
C ALA A 21 9.77 -13.51 -3.46
N ILE A 22 8.70 -13.91 -2.77
CA ILE A 22 8.50 -13.68 -1.33
C ILE A 22 9.62 -14.36 -0.54
N GLU A 23 9.77 -15.68 -0.68
CA GLU A 23 10.75 -16.49 0.08
C GLU A 23 12.19 -16.07 -0.22
N GLN A 24 12.45 -15.77 -1.47
CA GLN A 24 13.82 -15.48 -1.92
C GLN A 24 14.29 -14.07 -1.57
N ARG A 25 13.37 -13.09 -1.45
CA ARG A 25 13.74 -11.67 -1.41
C ARG A 25 13.10 -10.83 -0.30
N MET A 26 12.08 -11.35 0.39
CA MET A 26 11.37 -10.56 1.39
C MET A 26 12.28 -10.13 2.54
N LYS A 27 13.07 -11.06 3.07
CA LYS A 27 13.98 -10.76 4.17
C LYS A 27 15.02 -9.69 3.78
N GLU A 28 15.60 -9.80 2.58
CA GLU A 28 16.49 -8.78 2.02
C GLU A 28 15.82 -7.41 1.96
N ALA A 29 14.56 -7.35 1.51
CA ALA A 29 13.82 -6.09 1.39
C ALA A 29 13.49 -5.46 2.75
N VAL A 30 13.14 -6.27 3.76
CA VAL A 30 12.88 -5.83 5.13
C VAL A 30 14.16 -5.33 5.80
N ASP A 31 15.25 -6.09 5.72
CA ASP A 31 16.54 -5.72 6.31
C ASP A 31 17.10 -4.42 5.68
N ARG A 32 16.88 -4.23 4.39
CA ARG A 32 17.32 -3.04 3.65
C ARG A 32 16.65 -1.74 4.12
N VAL A 33 15.42 -1.79 4.57
CA VAL A 33 14.72 -0.63 5.15
C VAL A 33 14.94 -0.53 6.66
N GLY A 34 15.68 -1.48 7.26
CA GLY A 34 16.03 -1.52 8.68
C GLY A 34 14.86 -1.86 9.59
N ALA A 35 13.79 -2.45 9.06
CA ALA A 35 12.60 -2.76 9.82
C ALA A 35 12.78 -3.98 10.73
N LYS A 36 12.08 -3.95 11.87
CA LYS A 36 12.10 -5.02 12.88
C LYS A 36 10.73 -5.65 13.09
N ARG A 37 9.67 -4.92 12.74
CA ARG A 37 8.28 -5.30 12.99
C ARG A 37 7.43 -5.07 11.75
N ALA A 38 7.46 -6.04 10.85
CA ALA A 38 6.71 -6.01 9.59
C ALA A 38 5.27 -6.48 9.82
N PHE A 39 4.30 -5.63 9.50
CA PHE A 39 2.88 -5.89 9.68
C PHE A 39 2.18 -6.02 8.32
N VAL A 40 1.46 -7.14 8.13
CA VAL A 40 0.73 -7.42 6.90
C VAL A 40 -0.65 -6.79 6.95
N ILE A 41 -1.06 -6.16 5.85
CA ILE A 41 -2.42 -5.65 5.67
C ILE A 41 -2.96 -6.21 4.35
N CYS A 42 -4.11 -6.87 4.41
CA CYS A 42 -4.73 -7.51 3.26
C CYS A 42 -6.27 -7.49 3.33
N SER A 43 -6.91 -8.10 2.34
CA SER A 43 -8.35 -8.38 2.36
C SER A 43 -8.62 -9.76 2.97
N PRO A 44 -9.86 -10.01 3.46
CA PRO A 44 -10.23 -11.33 4.01
C PRO A 44 -9.97 -12.48 3.04
N SER A 45 -10.26 -12.26 1.74
CA SER A 45 -10.08 -13.30 0.71
C SER A 45 -8.62 -13.71 0.52
N VAL A 46 -7.68 -12.79 0.65
CA VAL A 46 -6.24 -13.09 0.55
C VAL A 46 -5.81 -13.96 1.72
N ASN A 47 -6.17 -13.60 2.95
CA ASN A 47 -5.76 -14.35 4.13
C ASN A 47 -6.42 -15.72 4.23
N GLN A 48 -7.71 -15.82 3.88
CA GLN A 48 -8.51 -17.04 4.07
C GLN A 48 -8.39 -18.05 2.92
N ARG A 49 -8.12 -17.58 1.68
CA ARG A 49 -8.19 -18.41 0.47
C ARG A 49 -6.85 -18.62 -0.21
N THR A 50 -5.78 -17.98 0.26
CA THR A 50 -4.43 -18.14 -0.28
C THR A 50 -3.45 -18.48 0.85
N ASP A 51 -2.26 -18.91 0.50
CA ASP A 51 -1.18 -19.15 1.45
C ASP A 51 -0.21 -17.97 1.58
N THR A 52 -0.44 -16.88 0.82
CA THR A 52 0.50 -15.78 0.70
C THR A 52 0.91 -15.17 2.05
N VAL A 53 -0.06 -14.96 2.96
CA VAL A 53 0.23 -14.43 4.31
C VAL A 53 1.09 -15.39 5.12
N ARG A 54 0.78 -16.70 5.09
CA ARG A 54 1.56 -17.75 5.79
C ARG A 54 3.00 -17.85 5.25
N ARG A 55 3.19 -17.69 3.94
CA ARG A 55 4.52 -17.66 3.30
C ARG A 55 5.34 -16.46 3.77
N ILE A 56 4.69 -15.29 3.90
CA ILE A 56 5.33 -14.08 4.44
C ILE A 56 5.73 -14.29 5.90
N GLU A 57 4.81 -14.80 6.74
CA GLU A 57 5.07 -15.12 8.15
C GLU A 57 6.24 -16.09 8.29
N ALA A 58 6.22 -17.21 7.57
CA ALA A 58 7.29 -18.19 7.59
C ALA A 58 8.65 -17.61 7.15
N THR A 59 8.65 -16.71 6.17
CA THR A 59 9.86 -16.06 5.65
C THR A 59 10.45 -15.05 6.64
N LEU A 60 9.60 -14.29 7.33
CA LEU A 60 10.03 -13.22 8.23
C LEU A 60 10.36 -13.70 9.65
N GLY A 61 9.73 -14.79 10.12
CA GLY A 61 9.93 -15.30 11.48
C GLY A 61 9.70 -14.19 12.52
N ASP A 62 10.71 -13.92 13.35
CA ASP A 62 10.61 -12.94 14.45
C ASP A 62 10.36 -11.49 14.00
N GLN A 63 10.61 -11.18 12.72
CA GLN A 63 10.29 -9.85 12.16
C GLN A 63 8.80 -9.70 11.79
N TYR A 64 8.03 -10.79 11.77
CA TYR A 64 6.60 -10.74 11.52
C TYR A 64 5.84 -10.25 12.75
N ALA A 65 5.14 -9.12 12.62
CA ALA A 65 4.43 -8.49 13.72
C ALA A 65 2.92 -8.79 13.75
N GLY A 66 2.40 -9.47 12.74
CA GLY A 66 0.99 -9.83 12.63
C GLY A 66 0.33 -9.42 11.33
N VAL A 67 -0.99 -9.62 11.27
CA VAL A 67 -1.81 -9.34 10.08
C VAL A 67 -3.13 -8.68 10.45
N PHE A 68 -3.55 -7.74 9.61
CA PHE A 68 -4.92 -7.23 9.55
C PHE A 68 -5.51 -7.60 8.18
N ASP A 69 -6.58 -8.39 8.16
CA ASP A 69 -7.21 -8.89 6.94
C ASP A 69 -8.60 -8.27 6.66
N GLY A 70 -8.91 -7.14 7.32
CA GLY A 70 -10.20 -6.48 7.25
C GLY A 70 -10.32 -5.38 6.19
N ILE A 71 -9.40 -5.26 5.20
CA ILE A 71 -9.55 -4.22 4.18
C ILE A 71 -10.70 -4.56 3.23
N GLU A 72 -11.65 -3.65 3.17
CA GLU A 72 -12.84 -3.75 2.32
C GLU A 72 -12.58 -3.26 0.90
N LYS A 73 -13.47 -3.68 -0.02
CA LYS A 73 -13.51 -3.15 -1.38
C LYS A 73 -13.63 -1.63 -1.36
N ASP A 74 -12.96 -0.96 -2.28
CA ASP A 74 -12.89 0.50 -2.42
C ASP A 74 -12.15 1.22 -1.29
N SER A 75 -11.44 0.50 -0.42
CA SER A 75 -10.61 1.07 0.66
C SER A 75 -11.45 2.00 1.56
N THR A 76 -12.41 1.43 2.32
CA THR A 76 -13.29 2.26 3.15
C THR A 76 -12.51 2.94 4.29
N TYR A 77 -12.94 4.14 4.68
CA TYR A 77 -12.36 4.89 5.80
C TYR A 77 -12.35 4.06 7.09
N ALA A 78 -13.46 3.37 7.39
CA ALA A 78 -13.58 2.53 8.58
C ALA A 78 -12.56 1.39 8.59
N SER A 79 -12.38 0.67 7.47
CA SER A 79 -11.41 -0.42 7.40
C SER A 79 -9.96 0.06 7.50
N VAL A 80 -9.66 1.25 6.98
CA VAL A 80 -8.33 1.88 7.08
C VAL A 80 -8.04 2.34 8.51
N ALA A 81 -9.03 2.92 9.20
CA ALA A 81 -8.88 3.31 10.60
C ALA A 81 -8.63 2.09 11.51
N ALA A 82 -9.36 0.98 11.28
CA ALA A 82 -9.14 -0.27 11.99
C ALA A 82 -7.75 -0.87 11.70
N ALA A 83 -7.31 -0.87 10.45
CA ALA A 83 -5.98 -1.34 10.07
C ALA A 83 -4.86 -0.50 10.73
N LYS A 84 -5.04 0.82 10.79
CA LYS A 84 -4.09 1.71 11.51
C LYS A 84 -4.01 1.38 12.98
N ALA A 85 -5.15 1.13 13.64
CA ALA A 85 -5.16 0.78 15.06
C ALA A 85 -4.42 -0.55 15.30
N ALA A 86 -4.70 -1.58 14.51
CA ALA A 86 -4.03 -2.88 14.61
C ALA A 86 -2.51 -2.79 14.35
N ALA A 87 -2.09 -2.04 13.32
CA ALA A 87 -0.67 -1.87 13.03
C ALA A 87 0.06 -1.10 14.16
N ALA A 88 -0.58 -0.09 14.74
CA ALA A 88 -0.03 0.67 15.86
C ALA A 88 0.08 -0.19 17.13
N GLU A 89 -0.93 -0.99 17.46
CA GLU A 89 -0.91 -1.94 18.57
C GLU A 89 0.19 -2.98 18.42
N ALA A 90 0.40 -3.48 17.19
CA ALA A 90 1.50 -4.39 16.87
C ALA A 90 2.88 -3.71 16.92
N GLY A 91 2.98 -2.40 17.12
CA GLY A 91 4.24 -1.65 17.07
C GLY A 91 4.93 -1.74 15.70
N ALA A 92 4.15 -1.77 14.62
CA ALA A 92 4.68 -1.94 13.27
C ALA A 92 5.58 -0.75 12.85
N ASP A 93 6.75 -1.08 12.31
CA ASP A 93 7.68 -0.11 11.71
C ASP A 93 7.81 -0.29 10.18
N LEU A 94 7.13 -1.30 9.61
CA LEU A 94 7.02 -1.60 8.20
C LEU A 94 5.62 -2.14 7.90
N LEU A 95 5.02 -1.69 6.79
CA LEU A 95 3.73 -2.20 6.31
C LEU A 95 3.93 -3.03 5.05
N ILE A 96 3.32 -4.21 5.00
CA ILE A 96 3.29 -5.09 3.83
C ILE A 96 1.87 -5.15 3.30
N ALA A 97 1.63 -4.57 2.12
CA ALA A 97 0.35 -4.58 1.45
C ALA A 97 0.22 -5.82 0.56
N VAL A 98 -0.74 -6.69 0.84
CA VAL A 98 -0.98 -7.91 0.04
C VAL A 98 -2.40 -7.89 -0.53
N GLY A 99 -2.54 -7.69 -1.84
CA GLY A 99 -3.85 -7.65 -2.46
C GLY A 99 -3.96 -6.85 -3.74
N GLY A 100 -5.18 -6.56 -4.16
CA GLY A 100 -5.47 -5.69 -5.28
C GLY A 100 -5.38 -4.19 -4.95
N GLY A 101 -5.82 -3.36 -5.89
CA GLY A 101 -5.73 -1.90 -5.78
C GLY A 101 -6.29 -1.31 -4.48
N SER A 102 -7.41 -1.84 -3.98
CA SER A 102 -8.02 -1.35 -2.72
C SER A 102 -7.08 -1.51 -1.52
N VAL A 103 -6.38 -2.64 -1.41
CA VAL A 103 -5.43 -2.86 -0.31
C VAL A 103 -4.23 -1.94 -0.45
N LEU A 104 -3.64 -1.84 -1.65
CA LEU A 104 -2.47 -0.99 -1.88
C LEU A 104 -2.77 0.49 -1.63
N VAL A 105 -3.99 0.95 -1.95
CA VAL A 105 -4.47 2.29 -1.64
C VAL A 105 -4.63 2.48 -0.13
N ALA A 106 -5.27 1.52 0.55
CA ALA A 106 -5.51 1.56 1.99
C ALA A 106 -4.20 1.67 2.79
N VAL A 107 -3.20 0.84 2.49
CA VAL A 107 -1.93 0.79 3.23
C VAL A 107 -1.17 2.12 3.15
N ARG A 108 -1.23 2.84 2.04
CA ARG A 108 -0.64 4.18 1.96
C ARG A 108 -1.29 5.16 2.94
N VAL A 109 -2.62 5.09 3.09
CA VAL A 109 -3.31 5.96 4.05
C VAL A 109 -3.06 5.50 5.49
N VAL A 110 -2.97 4.19 5.75
CA VAL A 110 -2.52 3.66 7.05
C VAL A 110 -1.15 4.26 7.42
N ALA A 111 -0.19 4.26 6.49
CA ALA A 111 1.13 4.85 6.72
C ALA A 111 1.06 6.36 7.02
N ILE A 112 0.15 7.10 6.36
CA ILE A 112 -0.11 8.52 6.67
C ILE A 112 -0.67 8.65 8.09
N TYR A 113 -1.72 7.90 8.45
CA TYR A 113 -2.37 7.97 9.74
C TYR A 113 -1.51 7.51 10.92
N MET A 114 -0.52 6.66 10.68
CA MET A 114 0.48 6.27 11.68
C MET A 114 1.50 7.38 11.95
N ALA A 115 1.76 8.22 10.98
CA ALA A 115 2.86 9.20 11.03
C ALA A 115 2.39 10.63 11.34
N GLU A 116 1.23 11.03 10.81
CA GLU A 116 0.71 12.39 10.98
C GLU A 116 -0.24 12.46 12.18
N ALA A 117 -0.10 13.52 12.98
CA ALA A 117 -0.93 13.75 14.16
C ALA A 117 -2.24 14.50 13.86
N GLY A 118 -2.46 14.94 12.61
CA GLY A 118 -3.63 15.72 12.20
C GLY A 118 -4.91 14.89 12.12
N ASP A 119 -6.04 15.57 12.20
CA ASP A 119 -7.34 14.96 11.92
C ASP A 119 -7.39 14.46 10.46
N PRO A 120 -7.91 13.25 10.19
CA PRO A 120 -8.02 12.70 8.84
C PRO A 120 -8.68 13.63 7.82
N PHE A 121 -9.69 14.41 8.24
CA PHE A 121 -10.38 15.35 7.36
C PHE A 121 -9.59 16.64 7.10
N GLU A 122 -8.69 17.01 8.00
CA GLU A 122 -7.81 18.18 7.82
C GLU A 122 -6.60 17.86 6.94
N ILE A 123 -6.06 16.65 7.02
CA ILE A 123 -4.88 16.22 6.26
C ILE A 123 -5.20 15.63 4.88
N MET A 124 -6.48 15.40 4.54
CA MET A 124 -6.89 15.03 3.20
C MET A 124 -6.84 16.23 2.23
N THR A 125 -6.95 15.96 0.93
CA THR A 125 -7.12 17.00 -0.09
C THR A 125 -8.35 17.86 0.21
N GLN A 126 -8.17 19.16 0.20
CA GLN A 126 -9.20 20.16 0.49
C GLN A 126 -9.80 20.71 -0.80
N TYR A 127 -11.11 20.94 -0.79
CA TYR A 127 -11.89 21.45 -1.92
C TYR A 127 -12.61 22.74 -1.54
N PRO A 128 -11.88 23.86 -1.29
CA PRO A 128 -12.50 25.11 -0.88
C PRO A 128 -13.32 25.73 -2.00
N GLU A 129 -14.50 26.25 -1.67
CA GLU A 129 -15.38 26.88 -2.63
C GLU A 129 -14.69 28.04 -3.38
N GLY A 130 -14.82 28.05 -4.71
CA GLY A 130 -14.24 29.08 -5.58
C GLY A 130 -12.71 29.07 -5.70
N LYS A 131 -12.01 28.04 -5.17
CA LYS A 131 -10.56 27.91 -5.25
C LYS A 131 -10.17 26.53 -5.80
N PRO A 132 -8.97 26.39 -6.39
CA PRO A 132 -8.45 25.08 -6.76
C PRO A 132 -8.31 24.13 -5.55
N ALA A 133 -8.57 22.84 -5.78
CA ALA A 133 -8.28 21.81 -4.80
C ALA A 133 -6.78 21.78 -4.48
N TYR A 134 -6.43 21.50 -3.22
CA TYR A 134 -5.05 21.35 -2.80
C TYR A 134 -4.89 20.23 -1.79
N SER A 135 -3.76 19.52 -1.86
CA SER A 135 -3.39 18.53 -0.85
C SER A 135 -2.46 19.16 0.19
N PRO A 136 -2.77 19.09 1.48
CA PRO A 136 -1.87 19.54 2.54
C PRO A 136 -0.50 18.87 2.42
N ARG A 137 0.54 19.61 2.74
CA ARG A 137 1.90 19.08 2.74
C ARG A 137 2.15 18.28 4.02
N LEU A 138 2.19 16.97 3.91
CA LEU A 138 2.45 16.05 5.02
C LEU A 138 3.96 15.96 5.26
N MET A 139 4.42 16.24 6.49
CA MET A 139 5.84 16.41 6.77
C MET A 139 6.49 15.22 7.50
N ALA A 140 5.75 14.50 8.31
CA ALA A 140 6.28 13.40 9.09
C ALA A 140 6.89 12.29 8.22
N PRO A 141 7.97 11.61 8.64
CA PRO A 141 8.47 10.42 7.98
C PRO A 141 7.42 9.31 8.07
N LYS A 142 7.26 8.54 6.98
CA LYS A 142 6.29 7.44 6.91
C LYS A 142 6.99 6.09 7.14
N PRO A 143 6.33 5.12 7.79
CA PRO A 143 6.82 3.76 7.79
C PRO A 143 6.96 3.29 6.33
N PRO A 144 8.03 2.56 5.98
CA PRO A 144 8.20 2.01 4.65
C PRO A 144 7.07 1.04 4.29
N ILE A 145 6.82 0.91 2.99
CA ILE A 145 5.78 0.02 2.46
C ILE A 145 6.42 -0.98 1.49
N LEU A 146 6.07 -2.26 1.60
CA LEU A 146 6.31 -3.27 0.58
C LEU A 146 4.97 -3.67 -0.03
N ASN A 147 4.88 -3.73 -1.36
CA ASN A 147 3.67 -4.11 -2.08
C ASN A 147 3.80 -5.50 -2.70
N ILE A 148 2.79 -6.34 -2.47
CA ILE A 148 2.59 -7.64 -3.10
C ILE A 148 1.23 -7.60 -3.81
N PRO A 149 1.15 -7.08 -5.04
CA PRO A 149 -0.10 -7.04 -5.78
C PRO A 149 -0.52 -8.46 -6.17
N THR A 150 -1.81 -8.78 -5.96
CA THR A 150 -2.42 -10.04 -6.40
C THR A 150 -3.22 -9.88 -7.69
N THR A 151 -3.36 -8.65 -8.19
CA THR A 151 -4.03 -8.35 -9.46
C THR A 151 -3.27 -7.24 -10.19
N PRO A 152 -3.39 -7.14 -11.52
CA PRO A 152 -2.92 -5.97 -12.26
C PRO A 152 -3.53 -4.69 -11.67
N THR A 153 -2.70 -3.70 -11.38
CA THR A 153 -3.17 -2.43 -10.82
C THR A 153 -2.19 -1.30 -11.06
N SER A 154 -2.71 -0.17 -11.49
CA SER A 154 -1.90 1.06 -11.61
C SER A 154 -1.53 1.65 -10.23
N ALA A 155 -2.12 1.12 -9.15
CA ALA A 155 -1.86 1.57 -7.78
C ALA A 155 -0.51 1.11 -7.22
N MET A 156 0.17 0.13 -7.85
CA MET A 156 1.34 -0.52 -7.26
C MET A 156 2.52 0.40 -6.96
N ASN A 157 2.65 1.54 -7.64
CA ASN A 157 3.77 2.49 -7.47
C ASN A 157 3.32 3.95 -7.49
N ARG A 158 2.26 4.30 -6.75
CA ARG A 158 1.76 5.68 -6.66
C ARG A 158 1.87 6.21 -5.24
N GLY A 159 1.90 7.55 -5.08
CA GLY A 159 1.84 8.23 -3.78
C GLY A 159 0.46 8.83 -3.46
N GLY A 160 -0.50 8.70 -4.37
CA GLY A 160 -1.88 9.16 -4.19
C GLY A 160 -2.83 8.05 -3.77
N SER A 161 -3.82 8.37 -2.96
CA SER A 161 -4.81 7.42 -2.44
C SER A 161 -6.16 8.08 -2.27
N GLY A 162 -7.25 7.33 -2.44
CA GLY A 162 -8.61 7.81 -2.21
C GLY A 162 -9.44 6.76 -1.49
N LEU A 163 -9.92 7.10 -0.29
CA LEU A 163 -10.79 6.25 0.51
C LEU A 163 -12.26 6.53 0.20
N LYS A 164 -13.09 5.50 0.32
CA LYS A 164 -14.55 5.66 0.34
C LYS A 164 -15.00 5.95 1.77
N ASN A 165 -15.70 7.06 1.94
CA ASN A 165 -16.42 7.36 3.18
C ASN A 165 -17.90 7.60 2.80
N PRO A 166 -18.86 6.85 3.37
CA PRO A 166 -20.27 7.01 3.04
C PRO A 166 -20.86 8.37 3.47
N ASP A 167 -20.21 9.06 4.40
CA ASP A 167 -20.63 10.37 4.91
C ASP A 167 -20.23 11.53 3.99
N LEU A 168 -19.48 11.24 2.92
CA LEU A 168 -19.01 12.22 1.96
C LEU A 168 -19.49 11.88 0.54
N ASP A 169 -19.76 12.90 -0.25
CA ASP A 169 -20.13 12.80 -1.66
C ASP A 169 -18.92 12.61 -2.59
N HIS A 170 -17.71 12.70 -2.05
CA HIS A 170 -16.44 12.50 -2.75
C HIS A 170 -15.51 11.56 -1.96
N ARG A 171 -14.43 11.11 -2.58
CA ARG A 171 -13.41 10.32 -1.89
C ARG A 171 -12.57 11.20 -0.96
N MET A 172 -12.17 10.62 0.19
CA MET A 172 -11.12 11.21 1.02
C MET A 172 -9.79 10.98 0.33
N GLU A 173 -9.26 11.99 -0.34
CA GLU A 173 -8.05 11.89 -1.12
C GLU A 173 -6.83 12.34 -0.32
N TYR A 174 -5.74 11.59 -0.42
CA TYR A 174 -4.46 11.87 0.23
C TYR A 174 -3.34 11.80 -0.78
N PHE A 175 -2.35 12.65 -0.63
CA PHE A 175 -1.15 12.61 -1.45
C PHE A 175 0.10 12.82 -0.60
N ASP A 176 0.95 11.80 -0.54
CA ASP A 176 2.30 11.91 0.01
C ASP A 176 3.26 11.01 -0.77
N PRO A 177 4.25 11.56 -1.50
CA PRO A 177 5.22 10.77 -2.24
C PRO A 177 6.05 9.82 -1.37
N LYS A 178 6.14 10.05 -0.04
CA LYS A 178 6.82 9.16 0.92
C LYS A 178 6.08 7.84 1.15
N THR A 179 4.81 7.71 0.72
CA THR A 179 4.03 6.46 0.78
C THR A 179 4.21 5.56 -0.45
N ARG A 180 5.07 5.94 -1.40
CA ARG A 180 5.45 5.03 -2.47
C ARG A 180 6.21 3.83 -1.89
N PRO A 181 6.00 2.61 -2.43
CA PRO A 181 6.63 1.43 -1.88
C PRO A 181 8.15 1.46 -2.02
N SER A 182 8.84 0.95 -1.01
CA SER A 182 10.29 0.69 -1.05
C SER A 182 10.63 -0.51 -1.92
N ALA A 183 9.71 -1.48 -2.02
CA ALA A 183 9.80 -2.59 -2.96
C ALA A 183 8.41 -3.08 -3.40
N ILE A 184 8.38 -3.70 -4.59
CA ILE A 184 7.21 -4.36 -5.17
C ILE A 184 7.63 -5.81 -5.46
N PHE A 185 6.77 -6.75 -5.05
CA PHE A 185 6.92 -8.17 -5.30
C PHE A 185 5.86 -8.64 -6.30
N LEU A 186 6.27 -8.97 -7.49
CA LEU A 186 5.42 -9.67 -8.47
C LEU A 186 5.69 -11.16 -8.32
N ASP A 187 5.15 -11.73 -7.24
CA ASP A 187 5.27 -13.16 -6.92
C ASP A 187 4.25 -13.94 -7.75
N ASP A 188 4.71 -14.96 -8.47
CA ASP A 188 3.89 -15.70 -9.42
C ASP A 188 2.66 -16.34 -8.75
N ASP A 189 2.83 -16.97 -7.58
CA ASP A 189 1.75 -17.64 -6.87
C ASP A 189 0.73 -16.61 -6.32
N ALA A 190 1.21 -15.47 -5.82
CA ALA A 190 0.35 -14.39 -5.38
C ALA A 190 -0.49 -13.81 -6.53
N LEU A 191 0.10 -13.62 -7.71
CA LEU A 191 -0.60 -13.13 -8.90
C LEU A 191 -1.60 -14.15 -9.45
N LEU A 192 -1.24 -15.43 -9.45
CA LEU A 192 -2.10 -16.52 -9.92
C LEU A 192 -3.24 -16.87 -8.94
N SER A 193 -3.20 -16.37 -7.72
CA SER A 193 -4.26 -16.60 -6.71
C SER A 193 -5.57 -15.85 -7.02
N ALA A 194 -5.53 -14.82 -7.87
CA ALA A 194 -6.71 -14.05 -8.21
C ALA A 194 -7.59 -14.76 -9.26
N PRO A 195 -8.93 -14.71 -9.09
CA PRO A 195 -9.83 -15.26 -10.10
C PRO A 195 -9.63 -14.61 -11.48
N PRO A 196 -9.70 -15.38 -12.59
CA PRO A 196 -9.46 -14.85 -13.95
C PRO A 196 -10.33 -13.64 -14.32
N ASP A 197 -11.59 -13.61 -13.89
CA ASP A 197 -12.50 -12.51 -14.19
C ASP A 197 -12.09 -11.23 -13.45
N LEU A 198 -11.55 -11.36 -12.23
CA LEU A 198 -11.00 -10.23 -11.49
C LEU A 198 -9.74 -9.71 -12.18
N VAL A 199 -8.86 -10.60 -12.65
CA VAL A 199 -7.66 -10.21 -13.42
C VAL A 199 -8.06 -9.46 -14.68
N ARG A 200 -9.03 -9.96 -15.47
CA ARG A 200 -9.51 -9.29 -16.67
C ARG A 200 -10.05 -7.88 -16.37
N SER A 201 -10.93 -7.76 -15.36
CA SER A 201 -11.53 -6.46 -15.02
C SER A 201 -10.52 -5.45 -14.47
N THR A 202 -9.52 -5.90 -13.71
CA THR A 202 -8.48 -5.00 -13.18
C THR A 202 -7.41 -4.64 -14.20
N SER A 203 -7.17 -5.48 -15.21
CA SER A 203 -6.22 -5.18 -16.28
C SER A 203 -6.59 -3.92 -17.07
N THR A 204 -7.88 -3.62 -17.22
CA THR A 204 -8.35 -2.39 -17.88
C THR A 204 -7.94 -1.11 -17.18
N THR A 205 -7.51 -1.18 -15.92
CA THR A 205 -7.03 -0.01 -15.17
C THR A 205 -5.53 0.30 -15.40
N VAL A 206 -4.84 -0.58 -16.13
CA VAL A 206 -3.38 -0.49 -16.36
C VAL A 206 -3.08 0.03 -17.77
N PHE A 207 -4.02 -0.10 -18.71
CA PHE A 207 -3.92 0.34 -20.09
C PHE A 207 -4.66 1.65 -20.37
#